data_1d9dcc4c1a1f3ef35f6ca6506b16766c
#
_entry.id   1d9dcc4c1a1f3ef35f6ca6506b16766c
#
_cell.length_a   1.000
_cell.length_b   1.000
_cell.length_c   1.000
_cell.angle_alpha   90.00
_cell.angle_beta   90.00
_cell.angle_gamma   90.00
#
_symmetry.space_group_name_H-M   'P 1'
#
loop_
_entity.id
_entity.type
_entity.pdbx_description
1 polymer ?
#
loop_
_entity_poly.entity_id
_entity_poly.type
_entity_poly.pdbx_seq_one_letter_code
_entity_poly.pdbx_strand_id
1 'polypeptide(L)'
;QWFGKDGQLLIIHNDSIVYDQWTEPFYPRKNATIFSVSKSLTGLLCGIAVDEGYIKSVDDPVTDYIPELAKYNATFKKLRIVHLLNMQAGFDFYEDYELTLKGLFKIFKITQLQYGHDFTRLFRHIKFKNQPGEKYEYNSLTTALLSWIIERATSKTYADYMSEKVWKPLGMERDAWVTIDSRKHHHTQGFGGIATNVYDLAKIGRLYLNGGTWNGKQIVSKEWIDKSLEKTTENKGYHYCWYHQYRDNDADNSSFYAFGVGHQFIYINQKKNVIIARIGNNYNWMGWEMSFFDSLCDKLF
;
A
#
# COMPACT_ATOMS: atom_id res chain seq x y z
N GLN A 1 -23.47 15.73 3.03
CA GLN A 1 -23.39 15.55 4.52
C GLN A 1 -22.62 14.30 4.92
N TRP A 2 -22.12 13.56 3.98
CA TRP A 2 -21.70 12.16 4.11
C TRP A 2 -20.19 11.96 4.28
N PHE A 3 -19.39 12.80 3.65
CA PHE A 3 -17.93 12.77 3.72
C PHE A 3 -17.38 13.67 4.83
N GLY A 4 -18.22 14.27 5.61
CA GLY A 4 -18.07 15.61 6.06
C GLY A 4 -17.73 15.80 7.50
N LYS A 5 -17.52 14.86 8.38
CA LYS A 5 -17.22 15.32 9.73
C LYS A 5 -15.73 15.25 10.12
N ASP A 6 -14.90 14.42 9.49
CA ASP A 6 -13.51 14.27 9.94
C ASP A 6 -12.56 13.86 8.81
N GLY A 7 -12.32 14.73 7.83
CA GLY A 7 -11.40 14.37 6.76
C GLY A 7 -11.21 15.40 5.65
N GLN A 8 -10.40 15.02 4.67
CA GLN A 8 -10.25 15.68 3.38
C GLN A 8 -10.73 14.75 2.28
N LEU A 9 -11.44 15.26 1.29
CA LEU A 9 -11.83 14.54 0.08
C LEU A 9 -11.52 15.40 -1.14
N LEU A 10 -10.76 14.81 -2.06
CA LEU A 10 -10.37 15.41 -3.34
C LEU A 10 -10.85 14.50 -4.47
N ILE A 11 -11.56 15.08 -5.45
CA ILE A 11 -11.94 14.37 -6.68
C ILE A 11 -11.35 15.11 -7.86
N ILE A 12 -10.63 14.36 -8.70
CA ILE A 12 -10.02 14.83 -9.93
C ILE A 12 -10.64 14.06 -11.10
N HIS A 13 -11.13 14.79 -12.09
CA HIS A 13 -11.64 14.27 -13.34
C HIS A 13 -10.96 14.98 -14.51
N ASN A 14 -10.39 14.22 -15.45
CA ASN A 14 -9.66 14.75 -16.60
C ASN A 14 -8.65 15.85 -16.20
N ASP A 15 -7.82 15.54 -15.20
CA ASP A 15 -6.79 16.43 -14.62
C ASP A 15 -7.28 17.75 -14.00
N SER A 16 -8.59 17.88 -13.82
CA SER A 16 -9.20 19.02 -13.16
C SER A 16 -9.77 18.64 -11.80
N ILE A 17 -9.48 19.44 -10.78
CA ILE A 17 -10.12 19.29 -9.47
C ILE A 17 -11.59 19.69 -9.61
N VAL A 18 -12.50 18.72 -9.41
CA VAL A 18 -13.95 18.92 -9.49
C VAL A 18 -14.61 18.95 -8.12
N TYR A 19 -13.92 18.46 -7.10
CA TYR A 19 -14.37 18.51 -5.71
C TYR A 19 -13.17 18.58 -4.77
N ASP A 20 -13.19 19.51 -3.83
CA ASP A 20 -12.16 19.71 -2.82
C ASP A 20 -12.82 20.20 -1.53
N GLN A 21 -12.97 19.32 -0.57
CA GLN A 21 -13.60 19.60 0.72
C GLN A 21 -12.79 19.04 1.86
N TRP A 22 -12.82 19.76 2.96
CA TRP A 22 -12.14 19.37 4.20
C TRP A 22 -12.94 19.83 5.43
N THR A 23 -12.69 19.18 6.55
CA THR A 23 -13.24 19.55 7.85
C THR A 23 -12.12 19.57 8.89
N GLU A 24 -12.25 20.43 9.89
CA GLU A 24 -11.31 20.40 11.01
C GLU A 24 -11.28 19.01 11.67
N PRO A 25 -10.10 18.48 12.07
CA PRO A 25 -8.79 19.16 12.07
C PRO A 25 -7.97 18.92 10.77
N PHE A 26 -8.60 18.50 9.67
CA PHE A 26 -7.95 18.17 8.39
C PHE A 26 -8.03 19.37 7.44
N TYR A 27 -7.34 20.47 7.74
CA TYR A 27 -7.23 21.60 6.82
C TYR A 27 -6.39 21.26 5.58
N PRO A 28 -6.51 22.01 4.48
CA PRO A 28 -5.81 21.73 3.23
C PRO A 28 -4.31 21.53 3.42
N ARG A 29 -3.77 20.50 2.76
CA ARG A 29 -2.35 20.12 2.79
C ARG A 29 -1.81 19.71 4.16
N LYS A 30 -2.67 19.45 5.14
CA LYS A 30 -2.25 18.83 6.39
C LYS A 30 -1.90 17.36 6.15
N ASN A 31 -0.70 16.96 6.57
CA ASN A 31 -0.33 15.55 6.56
C ASN A 31 -1.08 14.79 7.65
N ALA A 32 -1.56 13.62 7.30
CA ALA A 32 -2.09 12.65 8.23
C ALA A 32 -1.70 11.23 7.78
N THR A 33 -1.71 10.29 8.73
CA THR A 33 -1.33 8.91 8.45
C THR A 33 -2.30 8.28 7.46
N ILE A 34 -1.77 7.69 6.39
CA ILE A 34 -2.57 7.01 5.37
C ILE A 34 -2.73 5.51 5.63
N PHE A 35 -2.22 5.03 6.76
CA PHE A 35 -2.30 3.63 7.19
C PHE A 35 -1.96 2.65 6.04
N SER A 36 -2.81 1.66 5.79
CA SER A 36 -2.55 0.60 4.80
C SER A 36 -2.47 1.05 3.35
N VAL A 37 -2.87 2.28 3.01
CA VAL A 37 -2.57 2.86 1.69
C VAL A 37 -1.06 2.92 1.46
N SER A 38 -0.25 3.00 2.52
CA SER A 38 1.23 2.89 2.47
C SER A 38 1.71 1.64 1.74
N LYS A 39 0.95 0.53 1.78
CA LYS A 39 1.31 -0.72 1.10
C LYS A 39 1.39 -0.56 -0.41
N SER A 40 0.46 0.20 -0.99
CA SER A 40 0.47 0.48 -2.43
C SER A 40 1.66 1.36 -2.84
N LEU A 41 2.07 2.30 -1.96
CA LEU A 41 3.29 3.08 -2.16
C LEU A 41 4.54 2.20 -2.05
N THR A 42 4.54 1.22 -1.14
CA THR A 42 5.64 0.25 -1.03
C THR A 42 5.70 -0.67 -2.26
N GLY A 43 4.54 -1.07 -2.79
CA GLY A 43 4.45 -1.79 -4.06
C GLY A 43 5.00 -0.99 -5.24
N LEU A 44 4.66 0.31 -5.32
CA LEU A 44 5.23 1.23 -6.32
C LEU A 44 6.75 1.30 -6.20
N LEU A 45 7.27 1.48 -4.99
CA LEU A 45 8.71 1.59 -4.75
C LEU A 45 9.45 0.28 -5.07
N CYS A 46 8.80 -0.87 -4.84
CA CYS A 46 9.31 -2.18 -5.26
C CYS A 46 9.42 -2.25 -6.80
N GLY A 47 8.41 -1.75 -7.52
CA GLY A 47 8.44 -1.71 -8.99
C GLY A 47 9.59 -0.86 -9.53
N ILE A 48 9.82 0.28 -8.95
CA ILE A 48 10.96 1.13 -9.31
C ILE A 48 12.29 0.41 -9.04
N ALA A 49 12.38 -0.33 -7.92
CA ALA A 49 13.58 -1.11 -7.61
C ALA A 49 13.82 -2.28 -8.60
N VAL A 50 12.74 -2.84 -9.16
CA VAL A 50 12.82 -3.83 -10.25
C VAL A 50 13.27 -3.16 -11.55
N ASP A 51 12.66 -2.03 -11.93
CA ASP A 51 13.02 -1.28 -13.15
C ASP A 51 14.48 -0.82 -13.14
N GLU A 52 15.02 -0.48 -11.97
CA GLU A 52 16.42 -0.08 -11.80
C GLU A 52 17.39 -1.26 -11.63
N GLY A 53 16.89 -2.50 -11.59
CA GLY A 53 17.69 -3.71 -11.46
C GLY A 53 18.24 -3.98 -10.05
N TYR A 54 17.84 -3.22 -9.03
CA TYR A 54 18.14 -3.52 -7.63
C TYR A 54 17.47 -4.81 -7.16
N ILE A 55 16.26 -5.05 -7.64
CA ILE A 55 15.54 -6.31 -7.53
C ILE A 55 15.52 -6.90 -8.93
N LYS A 56 16.11 -8.09 -9.10
CA LYS A 56 16.27 -8.69 -10.44
C LYS A 56 14.95 -9.23 -10.99
N SER A 57 14.14 -9.82 -10.13
CA SER A 57 12.83 -10.38 -10.46
C SER A 57 11.92 -10.42 -9.25
N VAL A 58 10.62 -10.29 -9.45
CA VAL A 58 9.62 -10.55 -8.41
C VAL A 58 9.56 -12.05 -8.04
N ASP A 59 10.11 -12.92 -8.87
CA ASP A 59 10.24 -14.35 -8.62
C ASP A 59 11.45 -14.72 -7.77
N ASP A 60 12.32 -13.76 -7.46
CA ASP A 60 13.48 -14.01 -6.62
C ASP A 60 13.05 -14.42 -5.20
N PRO A 61 13.72 -15.40 -4.58
CA PRO A 61 13.57 -15.70 -3.19
C PRO A 61 13.92 -14.50 -2.31
N VAL A 62 13.16 -14.25 -1.27
CA VAL A 62 13.46 -13.17 -0.31
C VAL A 62 14.84 -13.30 0.33
N THR A 63 15.37 -14.52 0.36
CA THR A 63 16.70 -14.86 0.90
C THR A 63 17.85 -14.38 0.05
N ASP A 64 17.63 -13.98 -1.19
CA ASP A 64 18.66 -13.38 -2.04
C ASP A 64 18.99 -11.96 -1.58
N TYR A 65 18.03 -11.27 -0.95
CA TYR A 65 18.19 -9.93 -0.41
C TYR A 65 18.43 -9.91 1.10
N ILE A 66 17.88 -10.91 1.82
CA ILE A 66 18.01 -11.06 3.29
C ILE A 66 18.41 -12.51 3.61
N PRO A 67 19.69 -12.88 3.39
CA PRO A 67 20.15 -14.28 3.54
C PRO A 67 19.97 -14.86 4.95
N GLU A 68 19.96 -14.00 5.97
CA GLU A 68 19.76 -14.40 7.35
C GLU A 68 18.41 -15.07 7.62
N LEU A 69 17.38 -14.76 6.81
CA LEU A 69 16.06 -15.40 6.93
C LEU A 69 16.12 -16.93 6.76
N ALA A 70 16.99 -17.40 5.86
CA ALA A 70 17.17 -18.85 5.66
C ALA A 70 17.64 -19.59 6.90
N LYS A 71 18.35 -18.88 7.81
CA LYS A 71 18.82 -19.45 9.09
C LYS A 71 17.71 -19.55 10.13
N TYR A 72 16.69 -18.68 10.01
CA TYR A 72 15.57 -18.67 10.95
C TYR A 72 14.53 -19.74 10.60
N ASN A 73 14.21 -19.88 9.31
CA ASN A 73 13.30 -20.92 8.82
C ASN A 73 13.60 -21.23 7.35
N ALA A 74 13.81 -22.50 7.02
CA ALA A 74 14.11 -22.93 5.65
C ALA A 74 13.02 -22.59 4.62
N THR A 75 11.76 -22.40 5.06
CA THR A 75 10.63 -22.04 4.21
C THR A 75 10.84 -20.68 3.55
N PHE A 76 11.64 -19.77 4.14
CA PHE A 76 11.97 -18.49 3.51
C PHE A 76 12.67 -18.63 2.15
N LYS A 77 13.36 -19.73 1.88
CA LYS A 77 13.96 -20.02 0.56
C LYS A 77 12.91 -20.22 -0.54
N LYS A 78 11.66 -20.52 -0.16
CA LYS A 78 10.53 -20.70 -1.08
C LYS A 78 9.67 -19.43 -1.18
N LEU A 79 9.84 -18.47 -0.26
CA LEU A 79 9.11 -17.23 -0.24
C LEU A 79 9.71 -16.29 -1.28
N ARG A 80 8.92 -15.86 -2.26
CA ARG A 80 9.31 -14.95 -3.34
C ARG A 80 8.73 -13.56 -3.13
N ILE A 81 9.28 -12.56 -3.77
CA ILE A 81 8.79 -11.17 -3.69
C ILE A 81 7.34 -11.08 -4.20
N VAL A 82 6.99 -11.79 -5.26
CA VAL A 82 5.60 -11.82 -5.79
C VAL A 82 4.59 -12.31 -4.73
N HIS A 83 4.99 -13.25 -3.87
CA HIS A 83 4.12 -13.69 -2.78
C HIS A 83 3.89 -12.58 -1.74
N LEU A 84 4.87 -11.70 -1.53
CA LEU A 84 4.72 -10.54 -0.65
C LEU A 84 3.77 -9.49 -1.26
N LEU A 85 3.94 -9.21 -2.55
CA LEU A 85 3.09 -8.28 -3.31
C LEU A 85 1.62 -8.72 -3.32
N ASN A 86 1.37 -10.04 -3.29
CA ASN A 86 0.03 -10.63 -3.36
C ASN A 86 -0.53 -11.10 -2.01
N MET A 87 0.10 -10.76 -0.88
CA MET A 87 -0.32 -11.20 0.46
C MET A 87 -0.44 -12.73 0.59
N GLN A 88 0.51 -13.46 0.00
CA GLN A 88 0.56 -14.92 -0.03
C GLN A 88 1.81 -15.47 0.70
N ALA A 89 2.30 -14.78 1.71
CA ALA A 89 3.52 -15.18 2.42
C ALA A 89 3.36 -16.49 3.22
N GLY A 90 2.14 -16.84 3.62
CA GLY A 90 1.85 -18.03 4.42
C GLY A 90 2.23 -17.92 5.91
N PHE A 91 2.51 -16.72 6.42
CA PHE A 91 2.89 -16.48 7.81
C PHE A 91 1.78 -16.85 8.80
N ASP A 92 2.13 -17.46 9.91
CA ASP A 92 1.25 -17.60 11.07
C ASP A 92 1.25 -16.29 11.90
N PHE A 93 0.71 -15.25 11.28
CA PHE A 93 0.59 -13.93 11.85
C PHE A 93 -0.81 -13.39 11.55
N TYR A 94 -1.61 -13.23 12.59
CA TYR A 94 -2.97 -12.72 12.46
C TYR A 94 -3.01 -11.22 12.72
N GLU A 95 -3.63 -10.52 11.81
CA GLU A 95 -3.94 -9.10 11.90
C GLU A 95 -5.45 -8.97 12.13
N ASP A 96 -5.87 -9.11 13.39
CA ASP A 96 -7.25 -9.03 13.80
C ASP A 96 -7.40 -7.90 14.82
N TYR A 97 -8.29 -6.98 14.52
CA TYR A 97 -8.56 -5.80 15.37
C TYR A 97 -9.77 -6.01 16.27
N GLU A 98 -10.35 -7.21 16.31
CA GLU A 98 -11.47 -7.50 17.20
C GLU A 98 -11.02 -7.65 18.66
N LEU A 99 -11.69 -6.91 19.55
CA LEU A 99 -11.50 -6.97 21.02
C LEU A 99 -12.16 -8.23 21.61
N THR A 100 -11.68 -9.42 21.22
CA THR A 100 -12.07 -10.68 21.84
C THR A 100 -10.94 -11.20 22.75
N LEU A 101 -11.26 -12.09 23.70
CA LEU A 101 -10.23 -12.73 24.55
C LEU A 101 -9.15 -13.45 23.75
N LYS A 102 -9.50 -14.03 22.58
CA LYS A 102 -8.55 -14.56 21.61
C LYS A 102 -7.83 -13.44 20.84
N GLY A 103 -8.46 -12.29 20.64
CA GLY A 103 -7.90 -11.10 20.01
C GLY A 103 -6.81 -10.41 20.85
N LEU A 104 -6.85 -10.49 22.18
CA LEU A 104 -5.82 -9.90 23.05
C LEU A 104 -4.40 -10.41 22.74
N PHE A 105 -4.23 -11.71 22.51
CA PHE A 105 -2.94 -12.28 22.09
C PHE A 105 -2.55 -11.88 20.66
N LYS A 106 -3.53 -11.63 19.78
CA LYS A 106 -3.31 -11.21 18.40
C LYS A 106 -2.94 -9.72 18.34
N ILE A 107 -3.60 -8.88 19.14
CA ILE A 107 -3.26 -7.47 19.33
C ILE A 107 -1.81 -7.30 19.76
N PHE A 108 -1.28 -8.18 20.58
CA PHE A 108 0.12 -8.13 21.03
C PHE A 108 1.11 -8.26 19.87
N LYS A 109 0.88 -9.14 18.89
CA LYS A 109 1.76 -9.28 17.71
C LYS A 109 1.71 -8.05 16.80
N ILE A 110 0.52 -7.47 16.58
CA ILE A 110 0.37 -6.22 15.82
C ILE A 110 1.02 -5.06 16.56
N THR A 111 0.84 -4.97 17.87
CA THR A 111 1.50 -3.97 18.70
C THR A 111 3.02 -4.08 18.62
N GLN A 112 3.57 -5.29 18.61
CA GLN A 112 5.00 -5.50 18.41
C GLN A 112 5.48 -5.04 17.02
N LEU A 113 4.67 -5.26 15.97
CA LEU A 113 4.99 -4.79 14.63
C LEU A 113 4.97 -3.26 14.54
N GLN A 114 3.98 -2.61 15.16
CA GLN A 114 3.78 -1.17 15.07
C GLN A 114 4.64 -0.37 16.06
N TYR A 115 4.87 -0.90 17.25
CA TYR A 115 5.53 -0.19 18.36
C TYR A 115 6.77 -0.91 18.89
N GLY A 116 7.15 -2.03 18.29
CA GLY A 116 8.37 -2.74 18.65
C GLY A 116 9.63 -1.98 18.20
N HIS A 117 10.70 -2.13 18.97
CA HIS A 117 11.97 -1.44 18.66
C HIS A 117 12.76 -2.05 17.50
N ASP A 118 12.36 -3.21 17.00
CA ASP A 118 13.02 -3.93 15.90
C ASP A 118 12.05 -4.98 15.37
N PHE A 119 11.28 -4.62 14.36
CA PHE A 119 10.30 -5.54 13.79
C PHE A 119 10.95 -6.74 13.07
N THR A 120 12.23 -6.64 12.70
CA THR A 120 12.94 -7.74 12.05
C THR A 120 13.08 -8.96 12.95
N ARG A 121 13.02 -8.75 14.28
CA ARG A 121 13.01 -9.86 15.26
C ARG A 121 11.81 -10.76 15.14
N LEU A 122 10.67 -10.25 14.63
CA LEU A 122 9.49 -11.07 14.40
C LEU A 122 9.79 -12.22 13.45
N PHE A 123 10.65 -12.00 12.44
CA PHE A 123 11.02 -13.02 11.45
C PHE A 123 11.87 -14.14 12.03
N ARG A 124 12.55 -13.93 13.16
CA ARG A 124 13.32 -14.99 13.83
C ARG A 124 12.45 -16.11 14.40
N HIS A 125 11.20 -15.79 14.71
CA HIS A 125 10.28 -16.69 15.40
C HIS A 125 8.99 -16.95 14.62
N ILE A 126 8.86 -16.37 13.41
CA ILE A 126 7.67 -16.55 12.59
C ILE A 126 7.54 -18.00 12.14
N LYS A 127 6.33 -18.53 12.26
CA LYS A 127 5.96 -19.83 11.69
C LYS A 127 5.22 -19.62 10.37
N PHE A 128 5.24 -20.61 9.53
CA PHE A 128 4.44 -20.68 8.32
C PHE A 128 3.30 -21.65 8.57
N LYS A 129 2.07 -21.22 8.34
CA LYS A 129 0.88 -22.07 8.43
C LYS A 129 0.44 -22.61 7.07
N ASN A 130 0.83 -21.92 5.99
CA ASN A 130 0.64 -22.34 4.60
C ASN A 130 1.98 -22.25 3.87
N GLN A 131 2.12 -22.95 2.73
CA GLN A 131 3.28 -22.74 1.86
C GLN A 131 3.17 -21.33 1.22
N PRO A 132 4.31 -20.62 0.99
CA PRO A 132 4.32 -19.39 0.24
C PRO A 132 3.66 -19.57 -1.14
N GLY A 133 2.79 -18.65 -1.51
CA GLY A 133 2.02 -18.67 -2.77
C GLY A 133 0.71 -19.48 -2.71
N GLU A 134 0.47 -20.25 -1.66
CA GLU A 134 -0.70 -21.16 -1.60
C GLU A 134 -2.00 -20.44 -1.29
N LYS A 135 -1.98 -19.45 -0.40
CA LYS A 135 -3.19 -18.81 0.10
C LYS A 135 -3.02 -17.32 0.34
N TYR A 136 -3.99 -16.55 -0.17
CA TYR A 136 -4.12 -15.14 0.20
C TYR A 136 -4.50 -14.99 1.66
N GLU A 137 -3.75 -14.16 2.36
CA GLU A 137 -4.05 -13.74 3.72
C GLU A 137 -3.45 -12.37 4.00
N TYR A 138 -4.32 -11.37 4.14
CA TYR A 138 -3.91 -10.00 4.38
C TYR A 138 -3.07 -9.91 5.67
N ASN A 139 -1.87 -9.32 5.55
CA ASN A 139 -0.91 -9.35 6.64
C ASN A 139 0.13 -8.23 6.49
N SER A 140 0.15 -7.29 7.43
CA SER A 140 1.08 -6.15 7.42
C SER A 140 2.55 -6.57 7.57
N LEU A 141 2.84 -7.72 8.24
CA LEU A 141 4.19 -8.24 8.35
C LEU A 141 4.78 -8.60 6.96
N THR A 142 3.92 -9.00 6.02
CA THR A 142 4.29 -9.27 4.63
C THR A 142 4.88 -8.03 3.96
N THR A 143 4.22 -6.87 4.09
CA THR A 143 4.73 -5.62 3.52
C THR A 143 5.89 -5.05 4.33
N ALA A 144 5.97 -5.30 5.64
CA ALA A 144 7.14 -4.95 6.44
C ALA A 144 8.40 -5.67 5.91
N LEU A 145 8.28 -6.95 5.52
CA LEU A 145 9.37 -7.67 4.87
C LEU A 145 9.72 -7.05 3.51
N LEU A 146 8.72 -6.66 2.72
CA LEU A 146 8.95 -6.02 1.42
C LEU A 146 9.70 -4.69 1.57
N SER A 147 9.32 -3.84 2.53
CA SER A 147 10.04 -2.59 2.79
C SER A 147 11.50 -2.83 3.21
N TRP A 148 11.75 -3.84 4.04
CA TRP A 148 13.10 -4.23 4.43
C TRP A 148 13.92 -4.77 3.25
N ILE A 149 13.32 -5.55 2.34
CA ILE A 149 13.98 -6.00 1.09
C ILE A 149 14.39 -4.81 0.23
N ILE A 150 13.52 -3.80 0.07
CA ILE A 150 13.83 -2.59 -0.71
C ILE A 150 15.05 -1.87 -0.11
N GLU A 151 15.08 -1.68 1.21
CA GLU A 151 16.24 -1.05 1.89
C GLU A 151 17.54 -1.85 1.65
N ARG A 152 17.47 -3.17 1.75
CA ARG A 152 18.64 -4.05 1.54
C ARG A 152 19.10 -4.08 0.09
N ALA A 153 18.18 -4.17 -0.86
CA ALA A 153 18.49 -4.22 -2.29
C ALA A 153 19.11 -2.91 -2.78
N THR A 154 18.56 -1.77 -2.35
CA THR A 154 19.01 -0.45 -2.79
C THR A 154 20.18 0.11 -1.98
N SER A 155 20.46 -0.46 -0.81
CA SER A 155 21.41 0.08 0.18
C SER A 155 21.10 1.54 0.59
N LYS A 156 19.82 1.94 0.51
CA LYS A 156 19.29 3.25 0.92
C LYS A 156 18.24 3.05 2.00
N THR A 157 18.01 4.09 2.81
CA THR A 157 16.81 4.08 3.65
C THR A 157 15.57 4.13 2.75
N TYR A 158 14.48 3.53 3.20
CA TYR A 158 13.20 3.60 2.48
C TYR A 158 12.79 5.06 2.20
N ALA A 159 12.97 5.96 3.19
CA ALA A 159 12.63 7.37 3.06
C ALA A 159 13.47 8.08 1.98
N ASP A 160 14.78 7.85 1.94
CA ASP A 160 15.65 8.45 0.94
C ASP A 160 15.31 7.94 -0.46
N TYR A 161 15.08 6.64 -0.59
CA TYR A 161 14.73 6.04 -1.89
C TYR A 161 13.35 6.52 -2.38
N MET A 162 12.34 6.58 -1.48
CA MET A 162 11.02 7.15 -1.80
C MET A 162 11.12 8.63 -2.18
N SER A 163 11.91 9.41 -1.45
CA SER A 163 12.14 10.83 -1.74
C SER A 163 12.77 11.03 -3.12
N GLU A 164 13.80 10.26 -3.43
CA GLU A 164 14.53 10.36 -4.70
C GLU A 164 13.68 9.92 -5.91
N LYS A 165 12.94 8.83 -5.76
CA LYS A 165 12.29 8.16 -6.89
C LYS A 165 10.83 8.55 -7.09
N VAL A 166 10.14 9.00 -6.04
CA VAL A 166 8.72 9.33 -6.09
C VAL A 166 8.46 10.77 -5.71
N TRP A 167 8.84 11.19 -4.49
CA TRP A 167 8.44 12.49 -3.94
C TRP A 167 8.94 13.67 -4.78
N LYS A 168 10.24 13.72 -5.01
CA LYS A 168 10.86 14.79 -5.80
C LYS A 168 10.42 14.78 -7.27
N PRO A 169 10.46 13.62 -7.98
CA PRO A 169 10.04 13.58 -9.38
C PRO A 169 8.59 13.96 -9.63
N LEU A 170 7.67 13.61 -8.71
CA LEU A 170 6.26 13.98 -8.83
C LEU A 170 5.98 15.41 -8.36
N GLY A 171 6.98 16.13 -7.86
CA GLY A 171 6.79 17.48 -7.35
C GLY A 171 5.78 17.52 -6.21
N MET A 172 5.94 16.66 -5.21
CA MET A 172 5.04 16.65 -4.05
C MET A 172 5.09 18.01 -3.33
N GLU A 173 3.94 18.46 -2.85
CA GLU A 173 3.80 19.81 -2.29
C GLU A 173 4.34 19.92 -0.87
N ARG A 174 4.38 18.80 -0.16
CA ARG A 174 4.85 18.71 1.23
C ARG A 174 5.76 17.51 1.42
N ASP A 175 6.68 17.65 2.36
CA ASP A 175 7.41 16.49 2.86
C ASP A 175 6.45 15.51 3.53
N ALA A 176 6.57 14.23 3.19
CA ALA A 176 5.89 13.17 3.91
C ALA A 176 6.71 12.75 5.14
N TRP A 177 6.03 12.13 6.10
CA TRP A 177 6.69 11.48 7.21
C TRP A 177 6.56 9.97 7.08
N VAL A 178 7.60 9.26 7.50
CA VAL A 178 7.56 7.80 7.61
C VAL A 178 7.90 7.39 9.04
N THR A 179 7.13 6.46 9.58
CA THR A 179 7.43 5.87 10.89
C THR A 179 8.53 4.83 10.74
N ILE A 180 9.50 4.86 11.64
CA ILE A 180 10.54 3.85 11.79
C ILE A 180 10.34 3.06 13.07
N ASP A 181 10.85 1.84 13.12
CA ASP A 181 10.75 0.98 14.30
C ASP A 181 11.52 1.54 15.51
N SER A 182 12.71 2.07 15.27
CA SER A 182 13.50 2.72 16.32
C SER A 182 14.62 3.57 15.75
N ARG A 183 15.14 4.49 16.58
CA ARG A 183 16.34 5.29 16.24
C ARG A 183 17.60 4.45 16.06
N LYS A 184 17.62 3.23 16.57
CA LYS A 184 18.78 2.32 16.49
C LYS A 184 18.80 1.52 15.19
N HIS A 185 17.65 1.04 14.75
CA HIS A 185 17.55 0.11 13.62
C HIS A 185 17.11 0.80 12.33
N HIS A 186 16.29 1.88 12.44
CA HIS A 186 15.83 2.72 11.34
C HIS A 186 15.02 1.99 10.25
N HIS A 187 14.45 0.80 10.55
CA HIS A 187 13.61 0.11 9.59
C HIS A 187 12.27 0.81 9.41
N THR A 188 11.92 1.10 8.19
CA THR A 188 10.69 1.83 7.88
C THR A 188 9.46 0.94 7.90
N GLN A 189 8.39 1.44 8.53
CA GLN A 189 7.09 0.77 8.58
C GLN A 189 6.29 1.05 7.28
N GLY A 190 6.79 0.57 6.13
CA GLY A 190 6.18 0.77 4.81
C GLY A 190 4.79 0.15 4.65
N PHE A 191 4.33 -0.61 5.64
CA PHE A 191 3.01 -1.23 5.66
C PHE A 191 1.87 -0.30 6.16
N GLY A 192 2.22 0.82 6.83
CA GLY A 192 1.20 1.68 7.44
C GLY A 192 1.70 2.97 8.04
N GLY A 193 3.01 3.22 8.01
CA GLY A 193 3.67 4.33 8.72
C GLY A 193 3.89 5.60 7.90
N ILE A 194 3.27 5.75 6.72
CA ILE A 194 3.42 6.95 5.90
C ILE A 194 2.33 7.96 6.25
N ALA A 195 2.71 9.23 6.37
CA ALA A 195 1.80 10.35 6.53
C ALA A 195 2.03 11.39 5.42
N THR A 196 0.95 11.75 4.74
CA THR A 196 0.94 12.72 3.63
C THR A 196 -0.43 13.43 3.57
N ASN A 197 -0.64 14.28 2.58
CA ASN A 197 -1.91 14.99 2.34
C ASN A 197 -2.62 14.45 1.08
N VAL A 198 -3.90 14.81 0.89
CA VAL A 198 -4.72 14.27 -0.22
C VAL A 198 -4.22 14.70 -1.60
N TYR A 199 -3.61 15.88 -1.73
CA TYR A 199 -3.12 16.38 -3.02
C TYR A 199 -1.92 15.58 -3.49
N ASP A 200 -0.97 15.31 -2.57
CA ASP A 200 0.19 14.48 -2.87
C ASP A 200 -0.21 13.02 -3.06
N LEU A 201 -1.20 12.54 -2.30
CA LEU A 201 -1.75 11.21 -2.46
C LEU A 201 -2.43 11.04 -3.84
N ALA A 202 -3.15 12.06 -4.33
CA ALA A 202 -3.78 12.05 -5.63
C ALA A 202 -2.77 11.99 -6.79
N LYS A 203 -1.55 12.55 -6.62
CA LYS A 203 -0.48 12.43 -7.61
C LYS A 203 -0.03 10.98 -7.82
N ILE A 204 -0.07 10.16 -6.78
CA ILE A 204 0.16 8.70 -6.91
C ILE A 204 -0.94 8.08 -7.79
N GLY A 205 -2.22 8.44 -7.56
CA GLY A 205 -3.32 8.00 -8.41
C GLY A 205 -3.12 8.41 -9.87
N ARG A 206 -2.71 9.65 -10.10
CA ARG A 206 -2.43 10.18 -11.44
C ARG A 206 -1.27 9.46 -12.13
N LEU A 207 -0.23 9.11 -11.39
CA LEU A 207 0.88 8.33 -11.91
C LEU A 207 0.41 6.97 -12.45
N TYR A 208 -0.47 6.29 -11.71
CA TYR A 208 -1.05 5.02 -12.15
C TYR A 208 -1.97 5.17 -13.37
N LEU A 209 -2.81 6.20 -13.42
CA LEU A 209 -3.63 6.51 -14.60
C LEU A 209 -2.80 6.73 -15.87
N ASN A 210 -1.61 7.33 -15.72
CA ASN A 210 -0.71 7.65 -16.82
C ASN A 210 0.31 6.55 -17.12
N GLY A 211 0.06 5.31 -16.73
CA GLY A 211 0.97 4.20 -17.01
C GLY A 211 2.39 4.44 -16.48
N GLY A 212 2.51 5.05 -15.30
CA GLY A 212 3.79 5.31 -14.65
C GLY A 212 4.55 6.54 -15.16
N THR A 213 3.93 7.36 -16.00
CA THR A 213 4.54 8.57 -16.56
C THR A 213 4.08 9.83 -15.82
N TRP A 214 5.00 10.73 -15.53
CA TRP A 214 4.75 12.04 -14.92
C TRP A 214 5.51 13.13 -15.67
N ASN A 215 4.78 14.15 -16.16
CA ASN A 215 5.35 15.27 -16.94
C ASN A 215 6.32 14.81 -18.06
N GLY A 216 5.92 13.78 -18.81
CA GLY A 216 6.72 13.21 -19.90
C GLY A 216 7.89 12.33 -19.49
N LYS A 217 8.10 12.13 -18.18
CA LYS A 217 9.15 11.26 -17.64
C LYS A 217 8.55 9.96 -17.11
N GLN A 218 9.10 8.80 -17.50
CA GLN A 218 8.75 7.52 -16.91
C GLN A 218 9.35 7.43 -15.50
N ILE A 219 8.51 7.26 -14.50
CA ILE A 219 8.87 7.14 -13.08
C ILE A 219 8.96 5.66 -12.68
N VAL A 220 8.03 4.87 -13.16
CA VAL A 220 7.99 3.41 -13.05
C VAL A 220 7.51 2.86 -14.38
N SER A 221 7.98 1.69 -14.80
CA SER A 221 7.62 1.12 -16.09
C SER A 221 6.11 0.95 -16.27
N LYS A 222 5.66 1.12 -17.51
CA LYS A 222 4.26 0.81 -17.85
C LYS A 222 3.94 -0.66 -17.58
N GLU A 223 4.91 -1.54 -17.81
CA GLU A 223 4.78 -2.97 -17.53
C GLU A 223 4.47 -3.24 -16.06
N TRP A 224 5.16 -2.55 -15.13
CA TRP A 224 4.86 -2.65 -13.71
C TRP A 224 3.44 -2.17 -13.37
N ILE A 225 3.04 -1.03 -13.96
CA ILE A 225 1.68 -0.50 -13.75
C ILE A 225 0.64 -1.48 -14.27
N ASP A 226 0.79 -1.95 -15.52
CA ASP A 226 -0.15 -2.91 -16.13
C ASP A 226 -0.24 -4.19 -15.28
N LYS A 227 0.90 -4.69 -14.80
CA LYS A 227 0.95 -5.86 -13.94
C LYS A 227 0.28 -5.62 -12.59
N SER A 228 0.49 -4.44 -11.99
CA SER A 228 -0.15 -4.08 -10.72
C SER A 228 -1.68 -3.99 -10.84
N LEU A 229 -2.17 -3.65 -12.02
CA LEU A 229 -3.59 -3.45 -12.31
C LEU A 229 -4.23 -4.65 -13.03
N GLU A 230 -3.50 -5.74 -13.19
CA GLU A 230 -4.02 -6.98 -13.75
C GLU A 230 -5.18 -7.49 -12.87
N LYS A 231 -6.35 -7.63 -13.48
CA LYS A 231 -7.53 -8.12 -12.78
C LYS A 231 -7.35 -9.59 -12.37
N THR A 232 -7.64 -9.88 -11.14
CA THR A 232 -7.65 -11.25 -10.64
C THR A 232 -8.92 -11.54 -9.85
N THR A 233 -9.50 -12.71 -10.07
CA THR A 233 -10.56 -13.28 -9.22
C THR A 233 -9.97 -13.91 -7.96
N GLU A 234 -8.69 -14.24 -8.04
CA GLU A 234 -7.94 -14.78 -6.93
C GLU A 234 -7.71 -13.71 -5.86
N ASN A 235 -7.31 -14.13 -4.67
CA ASN A 235 -6.90 -13.23 -3.60
C ASN A 235 -7.94 -12.15 -3.24
N LYS A 236 -9.22 -12.40 -3.45
CA LYS A 236 -10.29 -11.42 -3.22
C LYS A 236 -10.08 -10.09 -3.97
N GLY A 237 -9.52 -10.15 -5.15
CA GLY A 237 -9.21 -8.97 -5.97
C GLY A 237 -7.95 -8.22 -5.54
N TYR A 238 -7.13 -8.75 -4.64
CA TYR A 238 -5.88 -8.12 -4.23
C TYR A 238 -4.71 -8.57 -5.11
N HIS A 239 -4.02 -7.62 -5.74
CA HIS A 239 -2.88 -7.90 -6.60
C HIS A 239 -1.85 -6.77 -6.52
N TYR A 240 -0.57 -7.09 -6.37
CA TYR A 240 0.55 -6.15 -6.33
C TYR A 240 0.30 -4.91 -5.44
N CYS A 241 -0.23 -5.16 -4.23
CA CYS A 241 -0.58 -4.15 -3.24
C CYS A 241 -1.75 -3.22 -3.61
N TRP A 242 -2.57 -3.59 -4.58
CA TRP A 242 -3.80 -2.90 -4.95
C TRP A 242 -5.00 -3.80 -4.82
N TYR A 243 -6.18 -3.21 -4.59
CA TYR A 243 -7.45 -3.90 -4.65
C TYR A 243 -8.17 -3.58 -5.97
N HIS A 244 -8.73 -4.60 -6.60
CA HIS A 244 -9.66 -4.46 -7.70
C HIS A 244 -11.07 -4.62 -7.19
N GLN A 245 -11.99 -3.79 -7.64
CA GLN A 245 -13.39 -3.98 -7.31
C GLN A 245 -13.96 -5.06 -8.19
N TYR A 246 -14.58 -6.03 -7.55
CA TYR A 246 -15.33 -7.10 -8.20
C TYR A 246 -16.81 -6.76 -8.16
N ARG A 247 -17.43 -6.56 -9.32
CA ARG A 247 -18.88 -6.60 -9.48
C ARG A 247 -19.21 -7.79 -10.36
N ASP A 248 -20.07 -8.70 -9.90
CA ASP A 248 -20.41 -9.96 -10.58
C ASP A 248 -20.94 -9.78 -12.02
N ASN A 249 -21.37 -8.59 -12.40
CA ASN A 249 -21.97 -8.28 -13.70
C ASN A 249 -21.23 -7.21 -14.49
N ASP A 250 -20.07 -6.75 -14.07
CA ASP A 250 -19.36 -5.65 -14.73
C ASP A 250 -18.02 -6.10 -15.30
N ALA A 251 -18.07 -6.69 -16.51
CA ALA A 251 -16.88 -7.04 -17.29
C ALA A 251 -16.03 -5.80 -17.65
N ASP A 252 -16.57 -4.61 -17.46
CA ASP A 252 -16.02 -3.32 -17.86
C ASP A 252 -15.51 -2.48 -16.64
N ASN A 253 -15.47 -3.08 -15.45
CA ASN A 253 -14.98 -2.37 -14.27
C ASN A 253 -13.47 -2.14 -14.34
N SER A 254 -13.10 -0.88 -14.60
CA SER A 254 -11.72 -0.41 -14.71
C SER A 254 -11.27 0.32 -13.44
N SER A 255 -11.93 0.08 -12.31
CA SER A 255 -11.59 0.70 -11.04
C SER A 255 -10.72 -0.19 -10.16
N PHE A 256 -9.79 0.45 -9.48
CA PHE A 256 -8.94 -0.15 -8.47
C PHE A 256 -8.68 0.85 -7.35
N TYR A 257 -8.25 0.35 -6.20
CA TYR A 257 -8.10 1.22 -5.04
C TYR A 257 -7.06 0.73 -4.05
N ALA A 258 -6.52 1.68 -3.28
CA ALA A 258 -5.82 1.44 -2.04
C ALA A 258 -6.70 1.87 -0.87
N PHE A 259 -6.66 1.10 0.21
CA PHE A 259 -7.51 1.33 1.38
C PHE A 259 -6.70 1.28 2.68
N GLY A 260 -7.02 2.16 3.62
CA GLY A 260 -6.45 2.19 4.96
C GLY A 260 -7.47 2.47 6.06
N VAL A 261 -7.17 1.98 7.25
CA VAL A 261 -7.98 2.23 8.47
C VAL A 261 -8.25 3.72 8.61
N GLY A 262 -9.45 4.07 9.08
CA GLY A 262 -9.88 5.47 9.20
C GLY A 262 -10.39 6.06 7.88
N HIS A 263 -10.69 5.21 6.89
CA HIS A 263 -11.20 5.56 5.56
C HIS A 263 -10.22 6.39 4.75
N GLN A 264 -8.95 5.96 4.72
CA GLN A 264 -7.95 6.46 3.81
C GLN A 264 -8.12 5.78 2.46
N PHE A 265 -8.16 6.54 1.36
CA PHE A 265 -8.35 5.99 0.02
C PHE A 265 -7.49 6.67 -1.04
N ILE A 266 -7.06 5.87 -1.99
CA ILE A 266 -6.88 6.27 -3.38
C ILE A 266 -7.80 5.36 -4.19
N TYR A 267 -8.84 5.91 -4.78
CA TYR A 267 -9.70 5.23 -5.75
C TYR A 267 -9.41 5.78 -7.13
N ILE A 268 -9.31 4.91 -8.11
CA ILE A 268 -8.96 5.26 -9.49
C ILE A 268 -9.90 4.53 -10.43
N ASN A 269 -10.55 5.26 -11.32
CA ASN A 269 -11.33 4.70 -12.41
C ASN A 269 -10.66 5.08 -13.74
N GLN A 270 -10.04 4.11 -14.40
CA GLN A 270 -9.27 4.32 -15.62
C GLN A 270 -10.16 4.75 -16.79
N LYS A 271 -11.33 4.13 -16.96
CA LYS A 271 -12.24 4.41 -18.06
C LYS A 271 -12.80 5.83 -18.01
N LYS A 272 -13.10 6.29 -16.82
CA LYS A 272 -13.67 7.62 -16.56
C LYS A 272 -12.60 8.69 -16.30
N ASN A 273 -11.34 8.32 -16.24
CA ASN A 273 -10.23 9.22 -15.87
C ASN A 273 -10.50 10.00 -14.58
N VAL A 274 -10.91 9.24 -13.53
CA VAL A 274 -11.26 9.79 -12.22
C VAL A 274 -10.30 9.29 -11.16
N ILE A 275 -9.87 10.20 -10.28
CA ILE A 275 -9.15 9.90 -9.06
C ILE A 275 -9.96 10.45 -7.88
N ILE A 276 -10.15 9.65 -6.85
CA ILE A 276 -10.70 10.09 -5.58
C ILE A 276 -9.66 9.79 -4.50
N ALA A 277 -9.15 10.84 -3.86
CA ALA A 277 -8.25 10.73 -2.73
C ALA A 277 -8.97 11.18 -1.46
N ARG A 278 -8.87 10.39 -0.40
CA ARG A 278 -9.43 10.73 0.90
C ARG A 278 -8.45 10.43 2.02
N ILE A 279 -8.37 11.36 2.96
CA ILE A 279 -7.72 11.18 4.26
C ILE A 279 -8.74 11.56 5.32
N GLY A 280 -8.99 10.66 6.29
CA GLY A 280 -10.01 10.87 7.29
C GLY A 280 -9.68 10.23 8.63
N ASN A 281 -10.62 10.37 9.56
CA ASN A 281 -10.51 9.86 10.93
C ASN A 281 -11.81 9.15 11.36
N ASN A 282 -12.45 8.46 10.43
CA ASN A 282 -13.66 7.71 10.72
C ASN A 282 -13.32 6.22 10.85
N TYR A 283 -13.38 5.69 12.05
CA TYR A 283 -13.09 4.29 12.34
C TYR A 283 -14.33 3.38 12.30
N ASN A 284 -15.50 3.91 11.92
CA ASN A 284 -16.68 3.10 11.71
C ASN A 284 -16.53 2.35 10.39
N TRP A 285 -16.29 1.06 10.48
CA TRP A 285 -16.14 0.19 9.30
C TRP A 285 -17.47 -0.01 8.61
N MET A 286 -17.55 0.39 7.34
CA MET A 286 -18.75 0.17 6.52
C MET A 286 -18.36 -0.23 5.09
N GLY A 287 -17.95 -1.34 4.74
CA GLY A 287 -17.41 -1.84 3.45
C GLY A 287 -18.17 -1.52 2.14
N TRP A 288 -18.93 -0.42 2.10
CA TRP A 288 -19.75 0.02 0.96
C TRP A 288 -19.13 1.18 0.16
N GLU A 289 -18.01 1.75 0.63
CA GLU A 289 -17.42 2.96 0.05
C GLU A 289 -17.02 2.78 -1.41
N MET A 290 -16.51 1.61 -1.75
CA MET A 290 -16.05 1.34 -3.12
C MET A 290 -17.20 1.29 -4.11
N SER A 291 -18.30 0.60 -3.77
CA SER A 291 -19.50 0.58 -4.60
C SER A 291 -20.15 1.97 -4.70
N PHE A 292 -20.01 2.78 -3.66
CA PHE A 292 -20.43 4.17 -3.69
C PHE A 292 -19.59 4.99 -4.68
N PHE A 293 -18.25 4.88 -4.66
CA PHE A 293 -17.40 5.61 -5.59
C PHE A 293 -17.63 5.21 -7.05
N ASP A 294 -17.86 3.92 -7.32
CA ASP A 294 -18.26 3.48 -8.66
C ASP A 294 -19.60 4.08 -9.06
N SER A 295 -20.62 4.01 -8.19
CA SER A 295 -21.92 4.61 -8.44
C SER A 295 -21.86 6.14 -8.61
N LEU A 296 -20.97 6.81 -7.88
CA LEU A 296 -20.71 8.23 -8.02
C LEU A 296 -20.10 8.56 -9.38
N CYS A 297 -19.09 7.79 -9.80
CA CYS A 297 -18.48 7.92 -11.10
C CYS A 297 -19.48 7.69 -12.24
N ASP A 298 -20.35 6.68 -12.10
CA ASP A 298 -21.38 6.37 -13.12
C ASP A 298 -22.43 7.45 -13.25
N LYS A 299 -22.71 8.19 -12.19
CA LYS A 299 -23.71 9.27 -12.20
C LYS A 299 -23.17 10.63 -12.61
N LEU A 300 -21.89 10.89 -12.35
CA LEU A 300 -21.33 12.24 -12.55
C LEU A 300 -20.45 12.36 -13.80
N PHE A 301 -19.89 11.25 -14.25
CA PHE A 301 -18.91 11.19 -15.34
C PHE A 301 -19.24 10.06 -16.33
#